data_dec2553fdc5998da3478b0b5e259950f
#
_entry.id   dec2553fdc5998da3478b0b5e259950f
#
_cell.length_a   1.000
_cell.length_b   1.000
_cell.length_c   1.000
_cell.angle_alpha   90.00
_cell.angle_beta   90.00
_cell.angle_gamma   90.00
#
_symmetry.space_group_name_H-M   'P 1'
#
loop_
_entity.id
_entity.type
_entity.pdbx_description
1 polymer ?
#
loop_
_entity_poly.entity_id
_entity_poly.type
_entity_poly.pdbx_seq_one_letter_code
_entity_poly.pdbx_strand_id
1 'polypeptide(L)'
;MIVNKTLISLSAVIFSITIMSCSSQEYTTAKLAIQQSDFSKAAEWLPKAMAVEPDNPEIPMVMAIEIHAQNEDWNGMIILFDKAMGINSEKVVEIRGAFISVKEAVNNYVEFYWAKEFNAGVAQFKKMQDKPDKKQEYLELAIDHFSNAALINPADANTHATLAKCYLDKGDNDSAVEAVLVAVEKNPESFEANSGAAQILGRTGRSSKEILPYYEKAAQIEPSNSKALRELAGAYYDLGQKEKSIQVFENAISNEENDTTKADLYFNLGVIHNQMNNFEAAELAFDEAFFLNEEDFEAALGMARSYEGLGDNYLNGEKGFEKDLDAASRWYRKAEKKIKSVMIVDIDNKEIYQKNLELVRYKRDVAEGN
;
A
#
# COMPACT_ATOMS: atom_id res chain seq x y z
N MET A 1 -77.61 18.45 -60.51
CA MET A 1 -76.78 17.54 -61.35
C MET A 1 -75.45 17.41 -60.70
N ILE A 2 -75.25 16.30 -60.05
CA ILE A 2 -74.13 16.02 -59.15
C ILE A 2 -73.17 15.12 -59.90
N VAL A 3 -71.91 15.52 -60.04
CA VAL A 3 -70.82 14.68 -60.53
C VAL A 3 -69.84 14.34 -59.38
N ASN A 4 -69.92 13.09 -58.99
CA ASN A 4 -68.94 12.49 -58.02
C ASN A 4 -67.58 12.35 -58.69
N LYS A 5 -66.57 12.93 -58.10
CA LYS A 5 -65.15 12.59 -58.34
C LYS A 5 -64.62 11.75 -57.22
N THR A 6 -64.46 10.47 -57.49
CA THR A 6 -63.73 9.48 -56.63
C THR A 6 -62.26 9.77 -56.70
N LEU A 7 -61.65 10.20 -55.54
CA LEU A 7 -60.21 10.24 -55.36
C LEU A 7 -59.71 8.84 -55.02
N ILE A 8 -58.88 8.30 -55.88
CA ILE A 8 -58.11 7.14 -55.62
C ILE A 8 -56.83 7.55 -54.83
N SER A 9 -56.79 7.29 -53.52
CA SER A 9 -55.58 7.46 -52.72
C SER A 9 -54.64 6.30 -52.97
N LEU A 10 -53.51 6.60 -53.58
CA LEU A 10 -52.39 5.67 -53.75
C LEU A 10 -51.63 5.66 -52.44
N SER A 11 -51.87 4.65 -51.60
CA SER A 11 -51.06 4.38 -50.39
C SER A 11 -49.69 3.79 -50.80
N ALA A 12 -48.65 4.61 -50.78
CA ALA A 12 -47.29 4.17 -50.87
C ALA A 12 -46.93 3.40 -49.58
N VAL A 13 -46.93 2.09 -49.64
CA VAL A 13 -46.37 1.25 -48.61
C VAL A 13 -44.85 1.40 -48.69
N ILE A 14 -44.25 2.21 -47.82
CA ILE A 14 -42.83 2.25 -47.61
C ILE A 14 -42.45 0.97 -46.89
N PHE A 15 -41.95 0.02 -47.66
CA PHE A 15 -41.31 -1.19 -47.14
C PHE A 15 -39.94 -0.73 -46.53
N SER A 16 -39.93 -0.46 -45.24
CA SER A 16 -38.66 -0.29 -44.49
C SER A 16 -37.98 -1.64 -44.53
N ILE A 17 -37.04 -1.79 -45.45
CA ILE A 17 -36.09 -2.90 -45.41
C ILE A 17 -35.18 -2.60 -44.21
N THR A 18 -35.55 -3.12 -43.05
CA THR A 18 -34.58 -3.36 -41.97
C THR A 18 -33.60 -4.34 -42.55
N ILE A 19 -32.41 -3.88 -42.88
CA ILE A 19 -31.24 -4.73 -43.12
C ILE A 19 -30.98 -5.41 -41.81
N MET A 20 -31.62 -6.56 -41.55
CA MET A 20 -31.14 -7.53 -40.59
C MET A 20 -29.78 -7.93 -41.15
N SER A 21 -28.71 -7.48 -40.56
CA SER A 21 -27.35 -7.98 -40.77
C SER A 21 -27.41 -9.49 -40.47
N CYS A 22 -27.59 -10.28 -41.52
CA CYS A 22 -27.52 -11.75 -41.41
C CYS A 22 -26.06 -12.06 -41.06
N SER A 23 -25.84 -12.62 -39.89
CA SER A 23 -24.51 -13.14 -39.52
C SER A 23 -24.00 -14.06 -40.62
N SER A 24 -22.68 -14.03 -40.89
CA SER A 24 -22.05 -14.95 -41.84
C SER A 24 -22.30 -16.40 -41.46
N GLN A 25 -22.13 -17.31 -42.45
CA GLN A 25 -22.21 -18.72 -42.20
C GLN A 25 -21.17 -19.17 -41.19
N GLU A 26 -19.97 -18.57 -41.22
CA GLU A 26 -18.86 -18.82 -40.32
C GLU A 26 -19.25 -18.46 -38.89
N TYR A 27 -19.85 -17.27 -38.67
CA TYR A 27 -20.24 -16.86 -37.35
C TYR A 27 -21.44 -17.65 -36.81
N THR A 28 -22.40 -17.96 -37.65
CA THR A 28 -23.51 -18.86 -37.30
C THR A 28 -23.03 -20.25 -36.88
N THR A 29 -22.04 -20.80 -37.61
CA THR A 29 -21.42 -22.09 -37.28
C THR A 29 -20.69 -22.02 -35.92
N ALA A 30 -19.95 -20.96 -35.67
CA ALA A 30 -19.27 -20.74 -34.38
C ALA A 30 -20.25 -20.62 -33.20
N LYS A 31 -21.33 -19.83 -33.33
CA LYS A 31 -22.37 -19.73 -32.32
C LYS A 31 -23.05 -21.07 -32.03
N LEU A 32 -23.35 -21.86 -33.05
CA LEU A 32 -23.94 -23.20 -32.88
C LEU A 32 -22.96 -24.13 -32.14
N ALA A 33 -21.68 -24.07 -32.49
CA ALA A 33 -20.65 -24.85 -31.80
C ALA A 33 -20.54 -24.49 -30.29
N ILE A 34 -20.60 -23.21 -29.97
CA ILE A 34 -20.62 -22.74 -28.57
C ILE A 34 -21.86 -23.26 -27.84
N GLN A 35 -23.04 -23.16 -28.43
CA GLN A 35 -24.29 -23.69 -27.84
C GLN A 35 -24.21 -25.20 -27.58
N GLN A 36 -23.47 -25.93 -28.43
CA GLN A 36 -23.23 -27.38 -28.28
C GLN A 36 -22.05 -27.70 -27.35
N SER A 37 -21.39 -26.71 -26.78
CA SER A 37 -20.17 -26.83 -25.97
C SER A 37 -18.99 -27.45 -26.76
N ASP A 38 -19.00 -27.36 -28.10
CA ASP A 38 -17.89 -27.75 -28.97
C ASP A 38 -16.94 -26.52 -29.13
N PHE A 39 -16.17 -26.25 -28.08
CA PHE A 39 -15.26 -25.12 -28.07
C PHE A 39 -14.09 -25.26 -29.05
N SER A 40 -13.70 -26.49 -29.37
CA SER A 40 -12.67 -26.74 -30.39
C SER A 40 -13.14 -26.28 -31.78
N LYS A 41 -14.36 -26.60 -32.15
CA LYS A 41 -14.96 -26.17 -33.41
C LYS A 41 -15.20 -24.66 -33.38
N ALA A 42 -15.67 -24.09 -32.25
CA ALA A 42 -15.85 -22.66 -32.12
C ALA A 42 -14.52 -21.90 -32.32
N ALA A 43 -13.42 -22.38 -31.72
CA ALA A 43 -12.07 -21.81 -31.87
C ALA A 43 -11.56 -21.85 -33.32
N GLU A 44 -11.97 -22.84 -34.11
CA GLU A 44 -11.65 -22.93 -35.56
C GLU A 44 -12.44 -21.89 -36.38
N TRP A 45 -13.74 -21.72 -36.07
CA TRP A 45 -14.63 -20.93 -36.91
C TRP A 45 -14.68 -19.42 -36.56
N LEU A 46 -14.42 -19.02 -35.30
CA LEU A 46 -14.41 -17.59 -34.90
C LEU A 46 -13.37 -16.76 -35.67
N PRO A 47 -12.10 -17.21 -35.87
CA PRO A 47 -11.16 -16.45 -36.68
C PRO A 47 -11.60 -16.29 -38.14
N LYS A 48 -12.28 -17.31 -38.73
CA LYS A 48 -12.85 -17.22 -40.09
C LYS A 48 -13.98 -16.19 -40.13
N ALA A 49 -14.84 -16.22 -39.12
CA ALA A 49 -15.92 -15.24 -38.97
C ALA A 49 -15.38 -13.79 -38.85
N MET A 50 -14.32 -13.58 -38.07
CA MET A 50 -13.65 -12.25 -37.97
C MET A 50 -13.06 -11.80 -39.31
N ALA A 51 -12.62 -12.71 -40.16
CA ALA A 51 -12.10 -12.37 -41.50
C ALA A 51 -13.22 -11.99 -42.47
N VAL A 52 -14.40 -12.59 -42.33
CA VAL A 52 -15.57 -12.32 -43.19
C VAL A 52 -16.36 -11.10 -42.70
N GLU A 53 -16.43 -10.86 -41.39
CA GLU A 53 -17.13 -9.75 -40.75
C GLU A 53 -16.15 -8.91 -39.92
N PRO A 54 -15.16 -8.19 -40.51
CA PRO A 54 -14.13 -7.49 -39.77
C PRO A 54 -14.67 -6.31 -38.93
N ASP A 55 -15.83 -5.78 -39.30
CA ASP A 55 -16.49 -4.65 -38.62
C ASP A 55 -17.52 -5.11 -37.54
N ASN A 56 -17.55 -6.40 -37.25
CA ASN A 56 -18.43 -6.94 -36.23
C ASN A 56 -17.70 -7.15 -34.89
N PRO A 57 -17.85 -6.24 -33.89
CA PRO A 57 -17.14 -6.35 -32.63
C PRO A 57 -17.65 -7.50 -31.72
N GLU A 58 -18.82 -8.07 -31.99
CA GLU A 58 -19.35 -9.22 -31.25
C GLU A 58 -18.46 -10.45 -31.38
N ILE A 59 -17.85 -10.67 -32.55
CA ILE A 59 -17.06 -11.87 -32.82
C ILE A 59 -15.78 -11.93 -31.97
N PRO A 60 -14.94 -10.88 -31.93
CA PRO A 60 -13.78 -10.90 -31.00
C PRO A 60 -14.22 -10.94 -29.54
N MET A 61 -15.34 -10.32 -29.14
CA MET A 61 -15.86 -10.43 -27.78
C MET A 61 -16.20 -11.88 -27.41
N VAL A 62 -16.95 -12.59 -28.27
CA VAL A 62 -17.32 -13.99 -28.07
C VAL A 62 -16.08 -14.86 -28.02
N MET A 63 -15.10 -14.65 -28.90
CA MET A 63 -13.85 -15.41 -28.91
C MET A 63 -13.04 -15.18 -27.61
N ALA A 64 -12.96 -13.95 -27.15
CA ALA A 64 -12.29 -13.59 -25.91
C ALA A 64 -12.88 -14.36 -24.70
N ILE A 65 -14.21 -14.38 -24.60
CA ILE A 65 -14.93 -14.90 -23.43
C ILE A 65 -15.07 -16.43 -23.49
N GLU A 66 -15.42 -16.98 -24.66
CA GLU A 66 -15.76 -18.40 -24.76
C GLU A 66 -14.54 -19.29 -25.07
N ILE A 67 -13.45 -18.70 -25.57
CA ILE A 67 -12.26 -19.51 -25.93
C ILE A 67 -11.08 -19.11 -25.04
N HIS A 68 -10.62 -17.85 -25.09
CA HIS A 68 -9.39 -17.47 -24.41
C HIS A 68 -9.54 -17.45 -22.89
N ALA A 69 -10.61 -16.86 -22.37
CA ALA A 69 -10.85 -16.80 -20.92
C ALA A 69 -11.12 -18.20 -20.31
N GLN A 70 -11.75 -19.13 -21.06
CA GLN A 70 -11.96 -20.50 -20.58
C GLN A 70 -10.65 -21.30 -20.49
N ASN A 71 -9.67 -20.95 -21.31
CA ASN A 71 -8.33 -21.55 -21.31
C ASN A 71 -7.32 -20.77 -20.47
N GLU A 72 -7.77 -19.73 -19.72
CA GLU A 72 -6.94 -18.84 -18.91
C GLU A 72 -5.85 -18.12 -19.74
N ASP A 73 -6.08 -18.00 -21.07
CA ASP A 73 -5.24 -17.16 -21.94
C ASP A 73 -5.66 -15.70 -21.82
N TRP A 74 -5.24 -15.08 -20.72
CA TRP A 74 -5.58 -13.69 -20.41
C TRP A 74 -5.05 -12.69 -21.43
N ASN A 75 -3.85 -12.93 -21.96
CA ASN A 75 -3.28 -12.08 -22.99
C ASN A 75 -4.10 -12.11 -24.29
N GLY A 76 -4.47 -13.30 -24.75
CA GLY A 76 -5.35 -13.44 -25.91
C GLY A 76 -6.73 -12.81 -25.71
N MET A 77 -7.28 -12.93 -24.50
CA MET A 77 -8.54 -12.29 -24.13
C MET A 77 -8.46 -10.76 -24.23
N ILE A 78 -7.43 -10.14 -23.64
CA ILE A 78 -7.26 -8.67 -23.65
C ILE A 78 -7.06 -8.14 -25.08
N ILE A 79 -6.22 -8.81 -25.89
CA ILE A 79 -6.02 -8.42 -27.30
C ILE A 79 -7.35 -8.40 -28.07
N LEU A 80 -8.22 -9.36 -27.81
CA LEU A 80 -9.52 -9.44 -28.48
C LEU A 80 -10.53 -8.41 -27.94
N PHE A 81 -10.47 -8.09 -26.65
CA PHE A 81 -11.25 -6.98 -26.08
C PHE A 81 -10.82 -5.63 -26.69
N ASP A 82 -9.52 -5.38 -26.79
CA ASP A 82 -9.00 -4.17 -27.44
C ASP A 82 -9.42 -4.09 -28.91
N LYS A 83 -9.40 -5.22 -29.61
CA LYS A 83 -9.89 -5.28 -31.00
C LYS A 83 -11.37 -4.95 -31.09
N ALA A 84 -12.22 -5.51 -30.22
CA ALA A 84 -13.65 -5.21 -30.19
C ALA A 84 -13.92 -3.73 -29.91
N MET A 85 -13.22 -3.16 -28.91
CA MET A 85 -13.28 -1.74 -28.56
C MET A 85 -12.86 -0.84 -29.73
N GLY A 86 -11.80 -1.22 -30.46
CA GLY A 86 -11.30 -0.48 -31.63
C GLY A 86 -12.26 -0.53 -32.84
N ILE A 87 -13.08 -1.59 -32.98
CA ILE A 87 -14.10 -1.67 -34.02
C ILE A 87 -15.25 -0.71 -33.71
N ASN A 88 -15.93 -0.85 -32.58
CA ASN A 88 -17.00 0.03 -32.16
C ASN A 88 -17.38 -0.21 -30.67
N SER A 89 -16.91 0.66 -29.79
CA SER A 89 -17.13 0.54 -28.35
C SER A 89 -18.58 0.72 -27.91
N GLU A 90 -19.37 1.51 -28.67
CA GLU A 90 -20.75 1.84 -28.33
C GLU A 90 -21.78 0.90 -28.96
N LYS A 91 -21.32 -0.02 -29.86
CA LYS A 91 -22.22 -0.99 -30.48
C LYS A 91 -22.77 -1.96 -29.43
N VAL A 92 -24.09 -2.11 -29.42
CA VAL A 92 -24.75 -3.14 -28.63
C VAL A 92 -24.53 -4.51 -29.27
N VAL A 93 -24.05 -5.44 -28.49
CA VAL A 93 -23.76 -6.83 -28.86
C VAL A 93 -24.52 -7.78 -27.94
N GLU A 94 -24.75 -9.01 -28.42
CA GLU A 94 -25.35 -10.07 -27.61
C GLU A 94 -24.28 -10.99 -27.05
N ILE A 95 -24.06 -10.92 -25.72
CA ILE A 95 -23.11 -11.79 -25.03
C ILE A 95 -23.87 -12.61 -23.98
N ARG A 96 -23.89 -13.93 -24.16
CA ARG A 96 -24.58 -14.87 -23.26
C ARG A 96 -26.03 -14.49 -22.97
N GLY A 97 -26.74 -13.97 -24.00
CA GLY A 97 -28.13 -13.52 -23.90
C GLY A 97 -28.36 -12.14 -23.32
N ALA A 98 -27.32 -11.43 -22.94
CA ALA A 98 -27.37 -10.02 -22.52
C ALA A 98 -27.08 -9.09 -23.72
N PHE A 99 -27.87 -8.04 -23.88
CA PHE A 99 -27.67 -6.99 -24.88
C PHE A 99 -27.05 -5.77 -24.20
N ILE A 100 -25.74 -5.59 -24.37
CA ILE A 100 -24.95 -4.52 -23.74
C ILE A 100 -23.97 -3.91 -24.73
N SER A 101 -23.50 -2.69 -24.50
CA SER A 101 -22.46 -2.11 -25.34
C SER A 101 -21.13 -2.89 -25.20
N VAL A 102 -20.31 -2.88 -26.24
CA VAL A 102 -18.97 -3.49 -26.21
C VAL A 102 -18.17 -2.97 -25.03
N LYS A 103 -18.17 -1.65 -24.81
CA LYS A 103 -17.46 -1.02 -23.69
C LYS A 103 -17.94 -1.52 -22.34
N GLU A 104 -19.24 -1.63 -22.14
CA GLU A 104 -19.80 -2.16 -20.89
C GLU A 104 -19.47 -3.63 -20.70
N ALA A 105 -19.56 -4.42 -21.77
CA ALA A 105 -19.19 -5.84 -21.73
C ALA A 105 -17.71 -6.02 -21.38
N VAL A 106 -16.80 -5.28 -22.04
CA VAL A 106 -15.37 -5.33 -21.75
C VAL A 106 -15.09 -4.98 -20.28
N ASN A 107 -15.64 -3.89 -19.78
CA ASN A 107 -15.47 -3.48 -18.39
C ASN A 107 -15.95 -4.58 -17.42
N ASN A 108 -17.15 -5.12 -17.64
CA ASN A 108 -17.72 -6.15 -16.78
C ASN A 108 -16.87 -7.45 -16.76
N TYR A 109 -16.38 -7.89 -17.92
CA TYR A 109 -15.57 -9.11 -18.01
C TYR A 109 -14.13 -8.88 -17.50
N VAL A 110 -13.54 -7.73 -17.74
CA VAL A 110 -12.24 -7.35 -17.14
C VAL A 110 -12.34 -7.38 -15.62
N GLU A 111 -13.37 -6.73 -15.05
CA GLU A 111 -13.57 -6.73 -13.59
C GLU A 111 -13.84 -8.13 -13.05
N PHE A 112 -14.66 -8.92 -13.72
CA PHE A 112 -14.96 -10.30 -13.32
C PHE A 112 -13.72 -11.20 -13.28
N TYR A 113 -12.91 -11.21 -14.36
CA TYR A 113 -11.73 -12.07 -14.43
C TYR A 113 -10.58 -11.55 -13.59
N TRP A 114 -10.40 -10.23 -13.49
CA TRP A 114 -9.50 -9.61 -12.54
C TRP A 114 -9.82 -10.06 -11.10
N ALA A 115 -11.08 -9.92 -10.69
CA ALA A 115 -11.49 -10.32 -9.34
C ALA A 115 -11.31 -11.83 -9.10
N LYS A 116 -11.56 -12.68 -10.11
CA LYS A 116 -11.29 -14.13 -10.04
C LYS A 116 -9.82 -14.39 -9.72
N GLU A 117 -8.91 -13.83 -10.49
CA GLU A 117 -7.48 -14.02 -10.32
C GLU A 117 -6.97 -13.38 -9.01
N PHE A 118 -7.37 -12.15 -8.71
CA PHE A 118 -6.99 -11.48 -7.47
C PHE A 118 -7.41 -12.28 -6.23
N ASN A 119 -8.66 -12.75 -6.17
CA ASN A 119 -9.15 -13.56 -5.06
C ASN A 119 -8.46 -14.94 -4.98
N ALA A 120 -8.10 -15.53 -6.11
CA ALA A 120 -7.31 -16.76 -6.12
C ALA A 120 -5.92 -16.53 -5.51
N GLY A 121 -5.26 -15.43 -5.86
CA GLY A 121 -3.99 -15.01 -5.24
C GLY A 121 -4.10 -14.81 -3.72
N VAL A 122 -5.14 -14.09 -3.26
CA VAL A 122 -5.43 -13.92 -1.83
C VAL A 122 -5.64 -15.26 -1.12
N ALA A 123 -6.32 -16.22 -1.76
CA ALA A 123 -6.54 -17.54 -1.20
C ALA A 123 -5.22 -18.33 -1.05
N GLN A 124 -4.28 -18.21 -1.98
CA GLN A 124 -2.95 -18.84 -1.86
C GLN A 124 -2.13 -18.17 -0.76
N PHE A 125 -2.17 -16.83 -0.68
CA PHE A 125 -1.49 -16.07 0.38
C PHE A 125 -1.99 -16.47 1.78
N LYS A 126 -3.28 -16.71 1.94
CA LYS A 126 -3.84 -17.24 3.20
C LYS A 126 -3.34 -18.65 3.51
N LYS A 127 -3.33 -19.56 2.52
CA LYS A 127 -2.78 -20.92 2.69
C LYS A 127 -1.30 -20.91 3.09
N MET A 128 -0.53 -19.94 2.62
CA MET A 128 0.87 -19.75 2.99
C MET A 128 1.04 -19.53 4.51
N GLN A 129 0.11 -18.79 5.13
CA GLN A 129 0.10 -18.56 6.59
C GLN A 129 -0.28 -19.84 7.35
N ASP A 130 -1.26 -20.59 6.84
CA ASP A 130 -1.75 -21.81 7.48
C ASP A 130 -0.78 -23.01 7.36
N LYS A 131 0.12 -22.99 6.36
CA LYS A 131 1.05 -24.09 6.04
C LYS A 131 2.48 -23.57 5.79
N PRO A 132 3.22 -23.22 6.87
CA PRO A 132 4.56 -22.62 6.73
C PRO A 132 5.59 -23.52 6.01
N ASP A 133 5.42 -24.83 6.07
CA ASP A 133 6.25 -25.83 5.36
C ASP A 133 6.15 -25.75 3.83
N LYS A 134 5.05 -25.17 3.32
CA LYS A 134 4.78 -24.96 1.90
C LYS A 134 4.76 -23.48 1.51
N LYS A 135 5.35 -22.63 2.33
CA LYS A 135 5.33 -21.18 2.13
C LYS A 135 5.73 -20.78 0.70
N GLN A 136 6.85 -21.33 0.21
CA GLN A 136 7.40 -20.98 -1.11
C GLN A 136 6.45 -21.40 -2.26
N GLU A 137 5.84 -22.58 -2.18
CA GLU A 137 4.90 -23.09 -3.17
C GLU A 137 3.67 -22.16 -3.28
N TYR A 138 3.06 -21.82 -2.14
CA TYR A 138 1.88 -20.94 -2.14
C TYR A 138 2.21 -19.50 -2.50
N LEU A 139 3.40 -19.01 -2.17
CA LEU A 139 3.85 -17.67 -2.56
C LEU A 139 4.00 -17.56 -4.09
N GLU A 140 4.58 -18.55 -4.74
CA GLU A 140 4.71 -18.60 -6.20
C GLU A 140 3.33 -18.63 -6.88
N LEU A 141 2.42 -19.48 -6.40
CA LEU A 141 1.04 -19.49 -6.89
C LEU A 141 0.31 -18.15 -6.69
N ALA A 142 0.55 -17.48 -5.58
CA ALA A 142 -0.01 -16.15 -5.34
C ALA A 142 0.54 -15.11 -6.33
N ILE A 143 1.86 -15.13 -6.58
CA ILE A 143 2.50 -14.25 -7.57
C ILE A 143 1.91 -14.49 -8.98
N ASP A 144 1.73 -15.74 -9.39
CA ASP A 144 1.15 -16.08 -10.70
C ASP A 144 -0.26 -15.50 -10.83
N HIS A 145 -1.12 -15.71 -9.84
CA HIS A 145 -2.47 -15.16 -9.85
C HIS A 145 -2.51 -13.63 -9.81
N PHE A 146 -1.70 -12.96 -8.97
CA PHE A 146 -1.65 -11.50 -8.95
C PHE A 146 -1.03 -10.93 -10.25
N SER A 147 -0.08 -11.62 -10.86
CA SER A 147 0.46 -11.25 -12.18
C SER A 147 -0.60 -11.33 -13.27
N ASN A 148 -1.43 -12.37 -13.26
CA ASN A 148 -2.59 -12.48 -14.14
C ASN A 148 -3.60 -11.36 -13.89
N ALA A 149 -3.90 -11.05 -12.63
CA ALA A 149 -4.78 -9.95 -12.29
C ALA A 149 -4.23 -8.60 -12.78
N ALA A 150 -2.92 -8.34 -12.62
CA ALA A 150 -2.26 -7.13 -13.12
C ALA A 150 -2.27 -7.05 -14.67
N LEU A 151 -2.19 -8.18 -15.36
CA LEU A 151 -2.33 -8.25 -16.81
C LEU A 151 -3.76 -7.92 -17.26
N ILE A 152 -4.76 -8.45 -16.55
CA ILE A 152 -6.18 -8.26 -16.89
C ILE A 152 -6.63 -6.81 -16.61
N ASN A 153 -6.24 -6.25 -15.47
CA ASN A 153 -6.52 -4.87 -15.10
C ASN A 153 -5.24 -4.14 -14.66
N PRO A 154 -4.43 -3.66 -15.61
CA PRO A 154 -3.16 -2.99 -15.29
C PRO A 154 -3.34 -1.61 -14.62
N ALA A 155 -4.57 -1.11 -14.52
CA ALA A 155 -4.85 0.16 -13.85
C ALA A 155 -5.09 0.00 -12.34
N ASP A 156 -5.25 -1.23 -11.83
CA ASP A 156 -5.50 -1.45 -10.41
C ASP A 156 -4.21 -1.39 -9.57
N ALA A 157 -4.02 -0.25 -8.88
CA ALA A 157 -2.86 -0.01 -8.04
C ALA A 157 -2.72 -1.02 -6.90
N ASN A 158 -3.85 -1.54 -6.36
CA ASN A 158 -3.82 -2.51 -5.26
C ASN A 158 -3.21 -3.85 -5.67
N THR A 159 -3.50 -4.30 -6.89
CA THR A 159 -2.88 -5.51 -7.45
C THR A 159 -1.37 -5.38 -7.50
N HIS A 160 -0.87 -4.25 -8.04
CA HIS A 160 0.57 -3.99 -8.12
C HIS A 160 1.22 -3.86 -6.73
N ALA A 161 0.56 -3.19 -5.78
CA ALA A 161 1.05 -3.07 -4.41
C ALA A 161 1.09 -4.43 -3.67
N THR A 162 0.11 -5.31 -3.94
CA THR A 162 0.06 -6.65 -3.37
C THR A 162 1.15 -7.54 -3.99
N LEU A 163 1.32 -7.46 -5.31
CA LEU A 163 2.36 -8.17 -6.04
C LEU A 163 3.76 -7.77 -5.54
N ALA A 164 3.98 -6.47 -5.29
CA ALA A 164 5.23 -5.97 -4.73
C ALA A 164 5.56 -6.60 -3.36
N LYS A 165 4.57 -6.76 -2.49
CA LYS A 165 4.75 -7.45 -1.19
C LYS A 165 5.10 -8.93 -1.39
N CYS A 166 4.47 -9.60 -2.35
CA CYS A 166 4.78 -11.00 -2.67
C CYS A 166 6.22 -11.17 -3.18
N TYR A 167 6.69 -10.29 -4.06
CA TYR A 167 8.08 -10.29 -4.52
C TYR A 167 9.07 -10.02 -3.39
N LEU A 168 8.75 -9.09 -2.48
CA LEU A 168 9.58 -8.82 -1.31
C LEU A 168 9.67 -10.06 -0.39
N ASP A 169 8.56 -10.76 -0.15
CA ASP A 169 8.50 -12.00 0.64
C ASP A 169 9.24 -13.17 -0.04
N LYS A 170 9.34 -13.15 -1.37
CA LYS A 170 10.15 -14.08 -2.16
C LYS A 170 11.65 -13.75 -2.09
N GLY A 171 12.01 -12.53 -1.71
CA GLY A 171 13.37 -12.00 -1.76
C GLY A 171 13.77 -11.41 -3.12
N ASP A 172 12.81 -11.26 -4.03
CA ASP A 172 12.99 -10.61 -5.33
C ASP A 172 12.81 -9.09 -5.18
N ASN A 173 13.86 -8.44 -4.70
CA ASN A 173 13.84 -7.02 -4.38
C ASN A 173 13.64 -6.14 -5.62
N ASP A 174 14.17 -6.53 -6.78
CA ASP A 174 14.06 -5.72 -7.99
C ASP A 174 12.62 -5.70 -8.51
N SER A 175 11.99 -6.88 -8.62
CA SER A 175 10.57 -6.99 -8.99
C SER A 175 9.64 -6.33 -7.97
N ALA A 176 9.97 -6.38 -6.67
CA ALA A 176 9.21 -5.70 -5.63
C ALA A 176 9.22 -4.18 -5.80
N VAL A 177 10.40 -3.60 -6.09
CA VAL A 177 10.54 -2.16 -6.34
C VAL A 177 9.80 -1.76 -7.62
N GLU A 178 9.96 -2.51 -8.71
CA GLU A 178 9.25 -2.22 -9.97
C GLU A 178 7.73 -2.22 -9.76
N ALA A 179 7.19 -3.27 -9.15
CA ALA A 179 5.75 -3.40 -8.94
C ALA A 179 5.18 -2.28 -8.05
N VAL A 180 5.87 -1.89 -6.97
CA VAL A 180 5.34 -0.82 -6.10
C VAL A 180 5.41 0.55 -6.75
N LEU A 181 6.41 0.82 -7.61
CA LEU A 181 6.47 2.07 -8.35
C LEU A 181 5.35 2.14 -9.41
N VAL A 182 5.01 1.02 -10.04
CA VAL A 182 3.82 0.93 -10.91
C VAL A 182 2.55 1.21 -10.11
N ALA A 183 2.41 0.69 -8.89
CA ALA A 183 1.26 0.99 -8.05
C ALA A 183 1.08 2.49 -7.79
N VAL A 184 2.18 3.20 -7.48
CA VAL A 184 2.16 4.66 -7.29
C VAL A 184 1.84 5.39 -8.60
N GLU A 185 2.39 4.94 -9.74
CA GLU A 185 2.08 5.52 -11.06
C GLU A 185 0.59 5.41 -11.40
N LYS A 186 -0.01 4.24 -11.13
CA LYS A 186 -1.45 4.00 -11.43
C LYS A 186 -2.38 4.77 -10.50
N ASN A 187 -2.00 4.96 -9.24
CA ASN A 187 -2.76 5.77 -8.30
C ASN A 187 -1.85 6.58 -7.36
N PRO A 188 -1.39 7.76 -7.79
CA PRO A 188 -0.53 8.62 -6.97
C PRO A 188 -1.18 9.13 -5.68
N GLU A 189 -2.52 9.13 -5.62
CA GLU A 189 -3.31 9.55 -4.46
C GLU A 189 -3.72 8.34 -3.57
N SER A 190 -3.18 7.15 -3.81
CA SER A 190 -3.39 6.01 -2.91
C SER A 190 -2.42 6.07 -1.73
N PHE A 191 -2.99 6.06 -0.52
CA PHE A 191 -2.21 5.92 0.72
C PHE A 191 -1.41 4.61 0.72
N GLU A 192 -2.05 3.49 0.36
CA GLU A 192 -1.46 2.16 0.35
C GLU A 192 -0.29 2.06 -0.64
N ALA A 193 -0.43 2.67 -1.83
CA ALA A 193 0.64 2.67 -2.82
C ALA A 193 1.85 3.47 -2.34
N ASN A 194 1.65 4.67 -1.81
CA ASN A 194 2.74 5.52 -1.33
C ASN A 194 3.40 4.95 -0.06
N SER A 195 2.62 4.54 0.94
CA SER A 195 3.16 3.93 2.16
C SER A 195 3.87 2.60 1.86
N GLY A 196 3.32 1.80 0.93
CA GLY A 196 3.93 0.57 0.44
C GLY A 196 5.25 0.83 -0.29
N ALA A 197 5.31 1.85 -1.15
CA ALA A 197 6.53 2.25 -1.85
C ALA A 197 7.63 2.65 -0.87
N ALA A 198 7.31 3.50 0.12
CA ALA A 198 8.25 3.90 1.13
C ALA A 198 8.82 2.69 1.91
N GLN A 199 7.95 1.77 2.34
CA GLN A 199 8.37 0.58 3.08
C GLN A 199 9.22 -0.37 2.24
N ILE A 200 8.83 -0.65 0.99
CA ILE A 200 9.57 -1.57 0.10
C ILE A 200 10.92 -0.98 -0.27
N LEU A 201 10.97 0.30 -0.65
CA LEU A 201 12.23 0.99 -0.95
C LEU A 201 13.17 0.98 0.27
N GLY A 202 12.65 1.18 1.49
CA GLY A 202 13.43 1.09 2.73
C GLY A 202 13.99 -0.30 2.96
N ARG A 203 13.17 -1.35 2.84
CA ARG A 203 13.60 -2.74 3.02
C ARG A 203 14.60 -3.21 1.97
N THR A 204 14.56 -2.64 0.78
CA THR A 204 15.50 -2.92 -0.32
C THR A 204 16.78 -2.06 -0.26
N GLY A 205 16.97 -1.28 0.81
CA GLY A 205 18.19 -0.52 1.08
C GLY A 205 18.31 0.79 0.32
N ARG A 206 17.20 1.35 -0.16
CA ARG A 206 17.19 2.71 -0.74
C ARG A 206 17.40 3.75 0.35
N SER A 207 17.98 4.87 -0.03
CA SER A 207 18.30 5.96 0.90
C SER A 207 17.04 6.67 1.41
N SER A 208 17.08 7.21 2.64
CA SER A 208 15.99 8.01 3.20
C SER A 208 15.60 9.19 2.30
N LYS A 209 16.54 9.71 1.49
CA LYS A 209 16.28 10.76 0.50
C LYS A 209 15.36 10.29 -0.65
N GLU A 210 15.53 9.05 -1.11
CA GLU A 210 14.68 8.47 -2.18
C GLU A 210 13.30 8.09 -1.64
N ILE A 211 13.22 7.71 -0.36
CA ILE A 211 12.00 7.23 0.30
C ILE A 211 11.11 8.39 0.77
N LEU A 212 11.72 9.48 1.24
CA LEU A 212 11.04 10.62 1.86
C LEU A 212 9.81 11.13 1.08
N PRO A 213 9.84 11.32 -0.26
CA PRO A 213 8.68 11.80 -1.01
C PRO A 213 7.43 10.93 -0.87
N TYR A 214 7.60 9.62 -0.72
CA TYR A 214 6.50 8.68 -0.56
C TYR A 214 5.90 8.74 0.85
N TYR A 215 6.74 8.89 1.89
CA TYR A 215 6.23 9.13 3.24
C TYR A 215 5.52 10.47 3.37
N GLU A 216 6.08 11.54 2.78
CA GLU A 216 5.43 12.87 2.73
C GLU A 216 4.06 12.77 2.04
N LYS A 217 3.97 12.06 0.90
CA LYS A 217 2.72 11.88 0.19
C LYS A 217 1.71 11.06 0.98
N ALA A 218 2.13 9.95 1.59
CA ALA A 218 1.27 9.14 2.46
C ALA A 218 0.70 9.95 3.63
N ALA A 219 1.55 10.72 4.32
CA ALA A 219 1.12 11.59 5.42
C ALA A 219 0.23 12.76 4.94
N GLN A 220 0.41 13.24 3.72
CA GLN A 220 -0.48 14.24 3.13
C GLN A 220 -1.88 13.67 2.85
N ILE A 221 -1.96 12.42 2.40
CA ILE A 221 -3.24 11.73 2.09
C ILE A 221 -3.98 11.40 3.38
N GLU A 222 -3.29 10.88 4.38
CA GLU A 222 -3.85 10.53 5.69
C GLU A 222 -3.13 11.26 6.83
N PRO A 223 -3.44 12.54 7.06
CA PRO A 223 -2.68 13.39 7.99
C PRO A 223 -2.87 13.03 9.48
N SER A 224 -3.83 12.18 9.81
CA SER A 224 -4.07 11.65 11.15
C SER A 224 -3.57 10.22 11.36
N ASN A 225 -2.92 9.62 10.36
CA ASN A 225 -2.40 8.26 10.48
C ASN A 225 -1.08 8.24 11.24
N SER A 226 -1.13 7.89 12.53
CA SER A 226 0.03 7.90 13.44
C SER A 226 1.19 7.05 12.93
N LYS A 227 0.90 5.91 12.30
CA LYS A 227 1.93 5.05 11.73
C LYS A 227 2.68 5.75 10.58
N ALA A 228 1.94 6.39 9.66
CA ALA A 228 2.54 7.11 8.53
C ALA A 228 3.37 8.30 9.03
N LEU A 229 2.86 9.03 10.03
CA LEU A 229 3.57 10.15 10.64
C LEU A 229 4.83 9.68 11.36
N ARG A 230 4.80 8.56 12.09
CA ARG A 230 5.99 7.98 12.73
C ARG A 230 7.07 7.64 11.71
N GLU A 231 6.72 6.98 10.62
CA GLU A 231 7.66 6.61 9.56
C GLU A 231 8.25 7.88 8.86
N LEU A 232 7.42 8.89 8.62
CA LEU A 232 7.86 10.18 8.08
C LEU A 232 8.83 10.88 9.05
N ALA A 233 8.50 10.90 10.34
CA ALA A 233 9.37 11.50 11.36
C ALA A 233 10.73 10.77 11.43
N GLY A 234 10.73 9.44 11.33
CA GLY A 234 11.95 8.63 11.24
C GLY A 234 12.79 9.00 10.01
N ALA A 235 12.16 9.14 8.85
CA ALA A 235 12.85 9.53 7.61
C ALA A 235 13.48 10.93 7.72
N TYR A 236 12.80 11.91 8.30
CA TYR A 236 13.39 13.22 8.58
C TYR A 236 14.55 13.15 9.56
N TYR A 237 14.43 12.31 10.60
CA TYR A 237 15.50 12.09 11.56
C TYR A 237 16.77 11.53 10.89
N ASP A 238 16.64 10.49 10.07
CA ASP A 238 17.75 9.86 9.34
C ASP A 238 18.46 10.84 8.39
N LEU A 239 17.72 11.82 7.86
CA LEU A 239 18.26 12.90 7.04
C LEU A 239 18.87 14.06 7.87
N GLY A 240 18.89 13.94 9.19
CA GLY A 240 19.38 14.99 10.09
C GLY A 240 18.45 16.21 10.23
N GLN A 241 17.21 16.13 9.70
CA GLN A 241 16.21 17.19 9.78
C GLN A 241 15.40 17.06 11.08
N LYS A 242 16.12 17.15 12.22
CA LYS A 242 15.58 16.82 13.55
C LYS A 242 14.39 17.69 13.95
N GLU A 243 14.39 18.99 13.60
CA GLU A 243 13.28 19.90 13.91
C GLU A 243 11.99 19.48 13.19
N LYS A 244 12.09 19.08 11.92
CA LYS A 244 10.92 18.55 11.20
C LYS A 244 10.45 17.23 11.78
N SER A 245 11.37 16.36 12.17
CA SER A 245 11.05 15.10 12.82
C SER A 245 10.25 15.34 14.10
N ILE A 246 10.67 16.29 14.94
CA ILE A 246 9.94 16.68 16.16
C ILE A 246 8.52 17.14 15.85
N GLN A 247 8.34 18.06 14.88
CA GLN A 247 7.01 18.55 14.49
C GLN A 247 6.07 17.42 14.04
N VAL A 248 6.62 16.45 13.29
CA VAL A 248 5.82 15.32 12.81
C VAL A 248 5.48 14.37 13.96
N PHE A 249 6.40 14.11 14.93
CA PHE A 249 6.08 13.31 16.13
C PHE A 249 5.03 13.98 17.00
N GLU A 250 5.12 15.29 17.24
CA GLU A 250 4.11 16.05 17.99
C GLU A 250 2.73 15.96 17.33
N ASN A 251 2.68 16.05 15.99
CA ASN A 251 1.43 15.85 15.25
C ASN A 251 0.92 14.41 15.38
N ALA A 252 1.78 13.40 15.29
CA ALA A 252 1.41 12.00 15.46
C ALA A 252 0.83 11.75 16.86
N ILE A 253 1.48 12.26 17.90
CA ILE A 253 1.03 12.15 19.30
C ILE A 253 -0.35 12.77 19.50
N SER A 254 -0.60 13.93 18.88
CA SER A 254 -1.88 14.63 19.01
C SER A 254 -3.05 13.89 18.38
N ASN A 255 -2.79 13.03 17.39
CA ASN A 255 -3.80 12.24 16.67
C ASN A 255 -3.92 10.78 17.18
N GLU A 256 -3.00 10.33 18.04
CA GLU A 256 -2.99 8.93 18.51
C GLU A 256 -3.88 8.76 19.75
N GLU A 257 -4.77 7.77 19.69
CA GLU A 257 -5.66 7.41 20.80
C GLU A 257 -5.19 6.17 21.56
N ASN A 258 -4.35 5.33 20.94
CA ASN A 258 -3.84 4.11 21.57
C ASN A 258 -2.65 4.43 22.48
N ASP A 259 -2.78 4.17 23.77
CA ASP A 259 -1.77 4.50 24.78
C ASP A 259 -0.41 3.85 24.50
N THR A 260 -0.38 2.59 24.04
CA THR A 260 0.88 1.91 23.73
C THR A 260 1.61 2.57 22.56
N THR A 261 0.89 2.85 21.47
CA THR A 261 1.47 3.56 20.31
C THR A 261 1.90 4.96 20.69
N LYS A 262 1.11 5.64 21.51
CA LYS A 262 1.41 6.99 22.00
C LYS A 262 2.65 7.01 22.89
N ALA A 263 2.83 5.99 23.73
CA ALA A 263 4.05 5.80 24.53
C ALA A 263 5.28 5.67 23.62
N ASP A 264 5.22 4.85 22.57
CA ASP A 264 6.30 4.70 21.59
C ASP A 264 6.64 6.03 20.88
N LEU A 265 5.63 6.83 20.53
CA LEU A 265 5.83 8.14 19.90
C LEU A 265 6.53 9.12 20.86
N TYR A 266 6.10 9.19 22.11
CA TYR A 266 6.75 10.01 23.13
C TYR A 266 8.19 9.54 23.41
N PHE A 267 8.42 8.23 23.47
CA PHE A 267 9.77 7.68 23.61
C PHE A 267 10.70 8.18 22.49
N ASN A 268 10.27 8.04 21.23
CA ASN A 268 11.06 8.49 20.07
C ASN A 268 11.30 10.01 20.10
N LEU A 269 10.30 10.80 20.48
CA LEU A 269 10.43 12.25 20.66
C LEU A 269 11.48 12.58 21.73
N GLY A 270 11.46 11.88 22.86
CA GLY A 270 12.45 12.02 23.94
C GLY A 270 13.88 11.69 23.46
N VAL A 271 14.04 10.64 22.66
CA VAL A 271 15.34 10.27 22.07
C VAL A 271 15.90 11.40 21.19
N ILE A 272 15.07 12.00 20.35
CA ILE A 272 15.50 13.11 19.46
C ILE A 272 15.90 14.34 20.29
N HIS A 273 15.08 14.71 21.27
CA HIS A 273 15.40 15.83 22.16
C HIS A 273 16.72 15.60 22.93
N ASN A 274 16.95 14.40 23.46
CA ASN A 274 18.24 14.05 24.09
C ASN A 274 19.43 14.20 23.13
N GLN A 275 19.29 13.78 21.89
CA GLN A 275 20.35 13.92 20.88
C GLN A 275 20.60 15.36 20.44
N MET A 276 19.60 16.23 20.60
CA MET A 276 19.74 17.68 20.40
C MET A 276 20.24 18.41 21.66
N ASN A 277 20.46 17.69 22.75
CA ASN A 277 20.76 18.23 24.09
C ASN A 277 19.63 19.13 24.64
N ASN A 278 18.40 18.91 24.21
CA ASN A 278 17.21 19.57 24.74
C ASN A 278 16.66 18.72 25.91
N PHE A 279 17.46 18.62 26.97
CA PHE A 279 17.23 17.63 28.03
C PHE A 279 15.93 17.86 28.83
N GLU A 280 15.46 19.10 28.97
CA GLU A 280 14.16 19.38 29.60
C GLU A 280 12.99 18.83 28.80
N ALA A 281 12.99 19.07 27.47
CA ALA A 281 11.97 18.52 26.58
C ALA A 281 12.06 16.98 26.48
N ALA A 282 13.26 16.43 26.51
CA ALA A 282 13.49 14.99 26.52
C ALA A 282 12.92 14.35 27.80
N GLU A 283 13.15 14.96 28.96
CA GLU A 283 12.63 14.48 30.25
C GLU A 283 11.10 14.40 30.24
N LEU A 284 10.44 15.48 29.78
CA LEU A 284 8.98 15.52 29.66
C LEU A 284 8.44 14.44 28.72
N ALA A 285 9.06 14.25 27.57
CA ALA A 285 8.63 13.23 26.62
C ALA A 285 8.81 11.80 27.17
N PHE A 286 9.92 11.50 27.80
CA PHE A 286 10.11 10.18 28.44
C PHE A 286 9.21 9.97 29.66
N ASP A 287 8.86 11.03 30.41
CA ASP A 287 7.93 10.93 31.54
C ASP A 287 6.52 10.55 31.04
N GLU A 288 6.05 11.17 29.95
CA GLU A 288 4.79 10.80 29.31
C GLU A 288 4.83 9.36 28.74
N ALA A 289 5.94 8.97 28.10
CA ALA A 289 6.11 7.59 27.62
C ALA A 289 6.01 6.58 28.78
N PHE A 290 6.71 6.85 29.87
CA PHE A 290 6.71 6.01 31.07
C PHE A 290 5.37 6.02 31.80
N PHE A 291 4.65 7.13 31.80
CA PHE A 291 3.31 7.23 32.40
C PHE A 291 2.30 6.37 31.63
N LEU A 292 2.39 6.32 30.30
CA LEU A 292 1.53 5.49 29.45
C LEU A 292 1.91 4.01 29.47
N ASN A 293 3.17 3.70 29.78
CA ASN A 293 3.69 2.35 29.89
C ASN A 293 4.73 2.26 31.04
N GLU A 294 4.27 2.00 32.25
CA GLU A 294 5.11 1.94 33.44
C GLU A 294 6.13 0.79 33.45
N GLU A 295 5.97 -0.19 32.55
CA GLU A 295 6.91 -1.30 32.37
C GLU A 295 8.04 -0.97 31.38
N ASP A 296 8.00 0.20 30.73
CA ASP A 296 9.03 0.66 29.79
C ASP A 296 10.27 1.19 30.53
N PHE A 297 11.20 0.25 30.81
CA PHE A 297 12.48 0.60 31.41
C PHE A 297 13.40 1.40 30.47
N GLU A 298 13.19 1.35 29.14
CA GLU A 298 13.95 2.16 28.19
C GLU A 298 13.58 3.65 28.29
N ALA A 299 12.29 3.96 28.48
CA ALA A 299 11.84 5.32 28.77
C ALA A 299 12.42 5.83 30.11
N ALA A 300 12.42 4.97 31.13
CA ALA A 300 13.04 5.30 32.42
C ALA A 300 14.56 5.56 32.31
N LEU A 301 15.29 4.84 31.48
CA LEU A 301 16.70 5.10 31.16
C LEU A 301 16.88 6.38 30.35
N GLY A 302 15.95 6.66 29.40
CA GLY A 302 15.90 7.92 28.68
C GLY A 302 15.81 9.12 29.61
N MET A 303 14.92 9.06 30.61
CA MET A 303 14.83 10.06 31.68
C MET A 303 16.14 10.20 32.46
N ALA A 304 16.78 9.10 32.83
CA ALA A 304 18.05 9.14 33.54
C ALA A 304 19.15 9.87 32.75
N ARG A 305 19.21 9.66 31.41
CA ARG A 305 20.11 10.39 30.52
C ARG A 305 19.77 11.88 30.43
N SER A 306 18.47 12.22 30.39
CA SER A 306 18.02 13.61 30.41
C SER A 306 18.45 14.31 31.72
N TYR A 307 18.28 13.63 32.87
CA TYR A 307 18.73 14.14 34.16
C TYR A 307 20.27 14.30 34.23
N GLU A 308 21.03 13.36 33.70
CA GLU A 308 22.47 13.45 33.58
C GLU A 308 22.89 14.68 32.77
N GLY A 309 22.27 14.86 31.56
CA GLY A 309 22.54 16.01 30.70
C GLY A 309 22.17 17.36 31.33
N LEU A 310 21.07 17.43 32.08
CA LEU A 310 20.72 18.62 32.86
C LEU A 310 21.75 18.89 33.94
N GLY A 311 22.21 17.85 34.64
CA GLY A 311 23.31 17.94 35.58
C GLY A 311 24.59 18.51 34.98
N ASP A 312 24.97 18.02 33.78
CA ASP A 312 26.12 18.51 33.01
C ASP A 312 25.99 20.00 32.64
N ASN A 313 24.79 20.43 32.19
CA ASN A 313 24.51 21.83 31.85
C ASN A 313 24.71 22.77 33.07
N TYR A 314 24.21 22.39 34.24
CA TYR A 314 24.41 23.19 35.48
C TYR A 314 25.85 23.10 36.00
N LEU A 315 26.51 21.95 35.86
CA LEU A 315 27.91 21.80 36.32
C LEU A 315 28.84 22.72 35.51
N ASN A 316 28.62 22.83 34.20
CA ASN A 316 29.48 23.57 33.29
C ASN A 316 29.02 25.02 33.05
N GLY A 317 27.77 25.34 33.32
CA GLY A 317 27.17 26.64 32.93
C GLY A 317 26.94 26.72 31.41
N GLU A 318 26.39 25.69 30.81
CA GLU A 318 26.19 25.56 29.34
C GLU A 318 24.71 25.70 28.97
N LYS A 319 24.45 25.89 27.65
CA LYS A 319 23.09 25.90 27.06
C LYS A 319 22.12 26.90 27.72
N GLY A 320 22.61 28.03 28.20
CA GLY A 320 21.80 29.06 28.84
C GLY A 320 21.56 28.86 30.34
N PHE A 321 22.13 27.83 30.95
CA PHE A 321 22.12 27.61 32.37
C PHE A 321 23.29 28.34 33.03
N GLU A 322 23.04 28.97 34.19
CA GLU A 322 24.12 29.46 35.03
C GLU A 322 24.75 28.29 35.80
N LYS A 323 26.07 28.36 36.04
CA LYS A 323 26.77 27.32 36.79
C LYS A 323 26.21 27.23 38.21
N ASP A 324 25.65 26.10 38.58
CA ASP A 324 25.07 25.80 39.87
C ASP A 324 25.38 24.35 40.27
N LEU A 325 26.35 24.18 41.15
CA LEU A 325 26.82 22.86 41.59
C LEU A 325 25.77 22.12 42.43
N ASP A 326 24.96 22.86 43.20
CA ASP A 326 23.88 22.27 43.98
C ASP A 326 22.75 21.76 43.05
N ALA A 327 22.43 22.53 42.01
CA ALA A 327 21.48 22.07 40.98
C ALA A 327 22.01 20.85 40.25
N ALA A 328 23.28 20.86 39.82
CA ALA A 328 23.92 19.72 39.16
C ALA A 328 23.85 18.45 40.03
N SER A 329 24.22 18.54 41.31
CA SER A 329 24.13 17.42 42.25
C SER A 329 22.70 16.87 42.38
N ARG A 330 21.67 17.78 42.46
CA ARG A 330 20.25 17.34 42.50
C ARG A 330 19.85 16.54 41.27
N TRP A 331 20.26 16.98 40.09
CA TRP A 331 19.95 16.28 38.86
C TRP A 331 20.64 14.92 38.74
N TYR A 332 21.93 14.84 39.12
CA TYR A 332 22.64 13.55 39.16
C TYR A 332 22.01 12.57 40.16
N ARG A 333 21.53 13.04 41.31
CA ARG A 333 20.79 12.17 42.25
C ARG A 333 19.49 11.64 41.67
N LYS A 334 18.77 12.45 40.87
CA LYS A 334 17.58 11.98 40.13
C LYS A 334 17.97 10.89 39.13
N ALA A 335 19.03 11.10 38.33
CA ALA A 335 19.54 10.12 37.39
C ALA A 335 19.93 8.80 38.10
N GLU A 336 20.69 8.88 39.19
CA GLU A 336 21.07 7.75 40.03
C GLU A 336 19.86 6.96 40.52
N LYS A 337 18.82 7.66 41.03
CA LYS A 337 17.60 7.00 41.50
C LYS A 337 16.88 6.27 40.38
N LYS A 338 16.78 6.86 39.20
CA LYS A 338 16.10 6.25 38.05
C LYS A 338 16.86 5.04 37.53
N ILE A 339 18.20 5.09 37.37
CA ILE A 339 19.04 3.94 36.99
C ILE A 339 18.86 2.78 37.98
N LYS A 340 18.87 3.07 39.28
CA LYS A 340 18.66 2.04 40.31
C LYS A 340 17.29 1.38 40.20
N SER A 341 16.22 2.15 39.88
CA SER A 341 14.90 1.56 39.68
C SER A 341 14.86 0.58 38.50
N VAL A 342 15.53 0.92 37.38
CA VAL A 342 15.63 0.00 36.22
C VAL A 342 16.44 -1.26 36.55
N MET A 343 17.55 -1.13 37.30
CA MET A 343 18.36 -2.27 37.70
C MET A 343 17.62 -3.33 38.54
N ILE A 344 16.50 -2.98 39.14
CA ILE A 344 15.66 -3.91 39.91
C ILE A 344 14.78 -4.74 38.96
N VAL A 345 14.34 -4.14 37.86
CA VAL A 345 13.39 -4.75 36.93
C VAL A 345 14.13 -5.51 35.82
N ASP A 346 15.14 -4.89 35.20
CA ASP A 346 15.96 -5.48 34.15
C ASP A 346 17.27 -6.03 34.70
N ILE A 347 17.19 -7.24 35.21
CA ILE A 347 18.30 -7.95 35.84
C ILE A 347 19.38 -8.36 34.81
N ASP A 348 18.97 -8.68 33.60
CA ASP A 348 19.86 -9.19 32.57
C ASP A 348 20.90 -8.16 32.10
N ASN A 349 20.54 -6.89 32.10
CA ASN A 349 21.40 -5.78 31.70
C ASN A 349 22.05 -5.03 32.89
N LYS A 350 21.98 -5.58 34.06
CA LYS A 350 22.45 -4.94 35.32
C LYS A 350 23.90 -4.46 35.26
N GLU A 351 24.80 -5.17 34.61
CA GLU A 351 26.21 -4.77 34.48
C GLU A 351 26.38 -3.47 33.65
N ILE A 352 25.55 -3.30 32.62
CA ILE A 352 25.55 -2.08 31.78
C ILE A 352 25.10 -0.90 32.63
N TYR A 353 24.00 -1.07 33.36
CA TYR A 353 23.44 -0.03 34.23
C TYR A 353 24.36 0.33 35.39
N GLN A 354 25.13 -0.64 35.90
CA GLN A 354 26.11 -0.40 36.94
C GLN A 354 27.21 0.59 36.49
N LYS A 355 27.70 0.46 35.25
CA LYS A 355 28.68 1.40 34.68
C LYS A 355 28.10 2.82 34.55
N ASN A 356 26.86 2.94 34.09
CA ASN A 356 26.19 4.22 34.00
C ASN A 356 25.98 4.85 35.39
N LEU A 357 25.62 4.04 36.36
CA LEU A 357 25.46 4.46 37.75
C LEU A 357 26.77 4.97 38.36
N GLU A 358 27.88 4.31 38.10
CA GLU A 358 29.21 4.74 38.56
C GLU A 358 29.64 6.07 37.95
N LEU A 359 29.37 6.28 36.66
CA LEU A 359 29.64 7.54 35.97
C LEU A 359 28.82 8.70 36.59
N VAL A 360 27.52 8.49 36.78
CA VAL A 360 26.62 9.51 37.35
C VAL A 360 27.03 9.87 38.79
N ARG A 361 27.45 8.86 39.56
CA ARG A 361 27.98 9.09 40.94
C ARG A 361 29.24 9.89 40.92
N TYR A 362 30.20 9.57 40.06
CA TYR A 362 31.43 10.33 39.91
C TYR A 362 31.13 11.81 39.58
N LYS A 363 30.23 12.09 38.63
CA LYS A 363 29.81 13.46 38.28
C LYS A 363 29.14 14.20 39.45
N ARG A 364 28.31 13.48 40.22
CA ARG A 364 27.70 14.02 41.43
C ARG A 364 28.76 14.39 42.47
N ASP A 365 29.69 13.49 42.73
CA ASP A 365 30.76 13.73 43.75
C ASP A 365 31.63 14.92 43.34
N VAL A 366 31.93 15.07 42.03
CA VAL A 366 32.60 16.28 41.50
C VAL A 366 31.76 17.56 41.77
N ALA A 367 30.43 17.50 41.58
CA ALA A 367 29.56 18.65 41.87
C ALA A 367 29.49 18.97 43.37
N GLU A 368 29.66 17.98 44.23
CA GLU A 368 29.67 18.11 45.70
C GLU A 368 31.04 18.51 46.29
N GLY A 369 32.07 18.58 45.43
CA GLY A 369 33.45 18.93 45.87
C GLY A 369 34.17 17.80 46.55
N ASN A 370 33.79 16.55 46.30
CA ASN A 370 34.40 15.35 46.91
C ASN A 370 35.39 14.66 45.94
#